data_baa0aad58f471515b7f1010fbd3db07d
#
_entry.id   baa0aad58f471515b7f1010fbd3db07d
#
_cell.length_a   1.000
_cell.length_b   1.000
_cell.length_c   1.000
_cell.angle_alpha   90.00
_cell.angle_beta   90.00
_cell.angle_gamma   90.00
#
_symmetry.space_group_name_H-M   'P 1'
#
loop_
_entity.id
_entity.type
_entity.pdbx_description
1 polymer ?
#
loop_
_entity_poly.entity_id
_entity_poly.type
_entity_poly.pdbx_seq_one_letter_code
_entity_poly.pdbx_strand_id
1 'polypeptide(L)'
;MAAELSEDGETFEIIDLFGGQADLQNKVIRCVGDPHTRLTEDALRVLRGVRFAVKLGFDIHPATRAALKDCGHGLKRISRERISVEFQKILCSPAPLRGVSLLTDLGLMPHVLPCGTSPYGTGDLHHLPNDFAVRCACLMWQMPECDLLENIRGLKLPGVVSHAIVTLAK
;
A
#
# COMPACT_ATOMS: atom_id res chain seq x y z
N MET A 1 14.61 -15.70 -4.71
CA MET A 1 14.90 -17.03 -4.10
C MET A 1 14.18 -18.08 -4.91
N ALA A 2 14.82 -19.18 -5.14
CA ALA A 2 14.25 -20.42 -5.70
C ALA A 2 14.56 -21.55 -4.71
N ALA A 3 13.78 -22.62 -4.76
CA ALA A 3 14.07 -23.84 -4.05
C ALA A 3 14.32 -24.94 -5.08
N GLU A 4 15.40 -25.66 -4.94
CA GLU A 4 15.74 -26.79 -5.77
C GLU A 4 15.72 -28.06 -4.90
N LEU A 5 15.15 -29.15 -5.41
CA LEU A 5 15.11 -30.42 -4.72
C LEU A 5 16.52 -31.02 -4.79
N SER A 6 17.08 -31.43 -3.67
CA SER A 6 18.37 -32.09 -3.63
C SER A 6 18.33 -33.43 -4.37
N GLU A 7 19.48 -33.96 -4.79
CA GLU A 7 19.59 -35.22 -5.53
C GLU A 7 19.02 -36.42 -4.78
N ASP A 8 18.95 -36.35 -3.43
CA ASP A 8 18.34 -37.36 -2.57
C ASP A 8 16.79 -37.34 -2.57
N GLY A 9 16.18 -36.27 -3.09
CA GLY A 9 14.73 -36.10 -3.15
C GLY A 9 14.07 -35.81 -1.80
N GLU A 10 14.82 -35.62 -0.71
CA GLU A 10 14.32 -35.45 0.65
C GLU A 10 14.50 -34.03 1.19
N THR A 11 15.45 -33.26 0.66
CA THR A 11 15.75 -31.91 1.13
C THR A 11 15.63 -30.88 0.03
N PHE A 12 15.40 -29.60 0.40
CA PHE A 12 15.36 -28.48 -0.53
C PHE A 12 16.54 -27.55 -0.25
N GLU A 13 17.31 -27.22 -1.27
CA GLU A 13 18.31 -26.17 -1.23
C GLU A 13 17.67 -24.84 -1.68
N ILE A 14 17.90 -23.78 -0.89
CA ILE A 14 17.40 -22.45 -1.24
C ILE A 14 18.50 -21.69 -2.00
N ILE A 15 18.26 -21.48 -3.28
CA ILE A 15 19.10 -20.63 -4.13
C ILE A 15 18.70 -19.17 -3.90
N ASP A 16 19.57 -18.39 -3.30
CA ASP A 16 19.33 -16.97 -2.97
C ASP A 16 20.37 -16.07 -3.62
N LEU A 17 20.13 -15.71 -4.88
CA LEU A 17 21.05 -14.88 -5.68
C LEU A 17 21.03 -13.39 -5.25
N PHE A 18 20.08 -12.95 -4.44
CA PHE A 18 19.86 -11.54 -4.12
C PHE A 18 19.84 -11.22 -2.63
N GLY A 19 20.22 -12.16 -1.79
CA GLY A 19 20.25 -11.97 -0.34
C GLY A 19 18.87 -11.87 0.32
N GLY A 20 17.86 -12.47 -0.27
CA GLY A 20 16.48 -12.41 0.23
C GLY A 20 16.31 -13.09 1.59
N GLN A 21 17.12 -14.13 1.91
CA GLN A 21 17.12 -14.75 3.24
C GLN A 21 17.58 -13.76 4.31
N ALA A 22 18.65 -13.01 4.03
CA ALA A 22 19.13 -11.97 4.95
C ALA A 22 18.10 -10.84 5.10
N ASP A 23 17.45 -10.41 4.02
CA ASP A 23 16.39 -9.41 4.08
C ASP A 23 15.18 -9.90 4.89
N LEU A 24 14.80 -11.17 4.79
CA LEU A 24 13.74 -11.78 5.61
C LEU A 24 14.12 -11.80 7.10
N GLN A 25 15.34 -12.21 7.42
CA GLN A 25 15.86 -12.23 8.81
C GLN A 25 15.89 -10.82 9.41
N ASN A 26 16.33 -9.83 8.61
CA ASN A 26 16.42 -8.43 9.02
C ASN A 26 15.09 -7.68 8.90
N LYS A 27 14.02 -8.34 8.44
CA LYS A 27 12.69 -7.74 8.23
C LYS A 27 12.72 -6.52 7.29
N VAL A 28 13.41 -6.64 6.17
CA VAL A 28 13.60 -5.56 5.19
C VAL A 28 12.88 -5.87 3.87
N ILE A 29 12.16 -4.88 3.34
CA ILE A 29 11.63 -4.88 1.98
C ILE A 29 12.63 -4.20 1.06
N ARG A 30 13.21 -4.96 0.14
CA ARG A 30 14.19 -4.49 -0.85
C ARG A 30 13.73 -4.86 -2.26
N CYS A 31 13.84 -3.93 -3.20
CA CYS A 31 13.69 -4.24 -4.62
C CYS A 31 14.85 -5.12 -5.11
N VAL A 32 14.54 -6.13 -5.90
CA VAL A 32 15.54 -6.94 -6.58
C VAL A 32 16.09 -6.18 -7.79
N GLY A 33 17.41 -6.03 -7.86
CA GLY A 33 18.09 -5.24 -8.89
C GLY A 33 17.96 -3.73 -8.64
N ASP A 34 18.02 -2.93 -9.73
CA ASP A 34 17.87 -1.48 -9.63
C ASP A 34 16.43 -1.09 -9.29
N PRO A 35 16.19 -0.39 -8.15
CA PRO A 35 14.84 -0.06 -7.72
C PRO A 35 14.07 0.84 -8.70
N HIS A 36 14.73 1.83 -9.32
CA HIS A 36 14.07 2.76 -10.24
C HIS A 36 13.61 2.05 -11.50
N THR A 37 14.44 1.21 -12.08
CA THR A 37 14.09 0.38 -13.24
C THR A 37 12.88 -0.50 -12.91
N ARG A 38 12.93 -1.23 -11.80
CA ARG A 38 11.84 -2.16 -11.41
C ARG A 38 10.51 -1.47 -11.13
N LEU A 39 10.53 -0.27 -10.55
CA LEU A 39 9.31 0.48 -10.24
C LEU A 39 8.76 1.20 -11.48
N THR A 40 9.60 1.53 -12.45
CA THR A 40 9.18 2.13 -13.72
C THR A 40 8.50 1.13 -14.65
N GLU A 41 8.93 -0.14 -14.64
CA GLU A 41 8.29 -1.24 -15.41
C GLU A 41 6.79 -1.41 -15.07
N ASP A 42 6.45 -1.36 -13.79
CA ASP A 42 5.05 -1.37 -13.30
C ASP A 42 4.95 -0.48 -12.05
N ALA A 43 4.44 0.73 -12.26
CA ALA A 43 4.32 1.71 -11.20
C ALA A 43 3.40 1.26 -10.03
N LEU A 44 2.52 0.26 -10.23
CA LEU A 44 1.74 -0.29 -9.11
C LEU A 44 2.63 -0.96 -8.06
N ARG A 45 3.85 -1.36 -8.42
CA ARG A 45 4.84 -1.89 -7.46
C ARG A 45 5.16 -0.90 -6.35
N VAL A 46 4.99 0.41 -6.59
CA VAL A 46 5.12 1.45 -5.56
C VAL A 46 4.14 1.20 -4.40
N LEU A 47 2.85 1.02 -4.70
CA LEU A 47 1.85 0.72 -3.66
C LEU A 47 2.03 -0.69 -3.07
N ARG A 48 2.47 -1.65 -3.88
CA ARG A 48 2.77 -3.01 -3.40
C ARG A 48 3.92 -3.01 -2.39
N GLY A 49 4.95 -2.17 -2.59
CA GLY A 49 6.04 -1.99 -1.62
C GLY A 49 5.53 -1.52 -0.26
N VAL A 50 4.68 -0.49 -0.24
CA VAL A 50 4.00 -0.02 0.99
C VAL A 50 3.15 -1.13 1.60
N ARG A 51 2.35 -1.81 0.79
CA ARG A 51 1.50 -2.93 1.28
C ARG A 51 2.33 -4.03 1.93
N PHE A 52 3.43 -4.47 1.33
CA PHE A 52 4.26 -5.52 1.92
C PHE A 52 4.91 -5.05 3.22
N ALA A 53 5.38 -3.81 3.28
CA ALA A 53 5.95 -3.26 4.50
C ALA A 53 4.96 -3.30 5.68
N VAL A 54 3.70 -2.89 5.45
CA VAL A 54 2.68 -2.89 6.52
C VAL A 54 2.13 -4.28 6.82
N LYS A 55 1.96 -5.13 5.80
CA LYS A 55 1.44 -6.50 5.97
C LYS A 55 2.40 -7.38 6.75
N LEU A 56 3.71 -7.25 6.49
CA LEU A 56 4.75 -8.07 7.12
C LEU A 56 5.36 -7.40 8.36
N GLY A 57 5.08 -6.13 8.61
CA GLY A 57 5.74 -5.37 9.67
C GLY A 57 7.23 -5.12 9.39
N PHE A 58 7.64 -5.11 8.13
CA PHE A 58 9.03 -4.94 7.69
C PHE A 58 9.34 -3.49 7.36
N ASP A 59 10.61 -3.10 7.51
CA ASP A 59 11.09 -1.79 7.10
C ASP A 59 11.46 -1.77 5.61
N ILE A 60 11.40 -0.61 5.00
CA ILE A 60 11.75 -0.44 3.59
C ILE A 60 13.21 -0.01 3.50
N HIS A 61 14.02 -0.78 2.74
CA HIS A 61 15.43 -0.44 2.49
C HIS A 61 15.57 1.00 1.95
N PRO A 62 16.55 1.79 2.41
CA PRO A 62 16.67 3.22 2.06
C PRO A 62 16.65 3.50 0.56
N ALA A 63 17.39 2.75 -0.25
CA ALA A 63 17.40 2.92 -1.72
C ALA A 63 16.03 2.58 -2.34
N THR A 64 15.35 1.54 -1.85
CA THR A 64 13.99 1.20 -2.29
C THR A 64 13.02 2.30 -1.89
N ARG A 65 13.12 2.84 -0.65
CA ARG A 65 12.27 3.92 -0.16
C ARG A 65 12.41 5.19 -1.00
N ALA A 66 13.63 5.58 -1.36
CA ALA A 66 13.89 6.71 -2.25
C ALA A 66 13.22 6.51 -3.61
N ALA A 67 13.42 5.35 -4.23
CA ALA A 67 12.82 5.02 -5.51
C ALA A 67 11.28 4.95 -5.48
N LEU A 68 10.67 4.48 -4.37
CA LEU A 68 9.21 4.52 -4.20
C LEU A 68 8.68 5.95 -4.25
N LYS A 69 9.37 6.90 -3.61
CA LYS A 69 9.01 8.32 -3.64
C LYS A 69 9.16 8.90 -5.04
N ASP A 70 10.30 8.68 -5.69
CA ASP A 70 10.62 9.24 -6.99
C ASP A 70 9.71 8.70 -8.10
N CYS A 71 9.39 7.41 -8.07
CA CYS A 71 8.56 6.74 -9.07
C CYS A 71 7.04 6.86 -8.80
N GLY A 72 6.64 7.49 -7.70
CA GLY A 72 5.22 7.64 -7.31
C GLY A 72 4.35 8.29 -8.39
N HIS A 73 4.92 9.24 -9.16
CA HIS A 73 4.22 9.91 -10.26
C HIS A 73 3.72 8.94 -11.34
N GLY A 74 4.35 7.77 -11.49
CA GLY A 74 3.95 6.72 -12.41
C GLY A 74 2.56 6.15 -12.13
N LEU A 75 2.02 6.28 -10.90
CA LEU A 75 0.68 5.86 -10.53
C LEU A 75 -0.43 6.55 -11.35
N LYS A 76 -0.17 7.73 -11.92
CA LYS A 76 -1.11 8.42 -12.83
C LYS A 76 -1.47 7.59 -14.07
N ARG A 77 -0.62 6.65 -14.47
CA ARG A 77 -0.83 5.76 -15.63
C ARG A 77 -1.51 4.44 -15.26
N ILE A 78 -1.70 4.18 -13.98
CA ILE A 78 -2.33 2.95 -13.47
C ILE A 78 -3.84 3.17 -13.34
N SER A 79 -4.63 2.15 -13.70
CA SER A 79 -6.08 2.23 -13.56
C SER A 79 -6.47 2.41 -12.09
N ARG A 80 -7.51 3.20 -11.85
CA ARG A 80 -7.97 3.54 -10.51
C ARG A 80 -8.41 2.30 -9.72
N GLU A 81 -8.98 1.33 -10.41
CA GLU A 81 -9.40 0.06 -9.83
C GLU A 81 -8.22 -0.71 -9.23
N ARG A 82 -7.09 -0.77 -9.97
CA ARG A 82 -5.86 -1.43 -9.47
C ARG A 82 -5.29 -0.70 -8.25
N ILE A 83 -5.29 0.64 -8.27
CA ILE A 83 -4.86 1.47 -7.13
C ILE A 83 -5.75 1.18 -5.92
N SER A 84 -7.07 1.17 -6.10
CA SER A 84 -8.05 0.94 -5.03
C SER A 84 -7.89 -0.43 -4.38
N VAL A 85 -7.62 -1.47 -5.17
CA VAL A 85 -7.35 -2.82 -4.64
C VAL A 85 -6.11 -2.85 -3.75
N GLU A 86 -5.03 -2.18 -4.14
CA GLU A 86 -3.82 -2.11 -3.30
C GLU A 86 -4.06 -1.24 -2.05
N PHE A 87 -4.77 -0.12 -2.19
CA PHE A 87 -5.13 0.73 -1.06
C PHE A 87 -6.01 0.00 -0.05
N GLN A 88 -7.02 -0.75 -0.51
CA GLN A 88 -7.84 -1.58 0.36
C GLN A 88 -6.98 -2.56 1.18
N LYS A 89 -6.01 -3.23 0.53
CA LYS A 89 -5.10 -4.16 1.21
C LYS A 89 -4.16 -3.46 2.21
N ILE A 90 -3.77 -2.22 1.95
CA ILE A 90 -2.99 -1.40 2.88
C ILE A 90 -3.85 -1.03 4.09
N LEU A 91 -5.05 -0.52 3.86
CA LEU A 91 -5.94 -0.04 4.90
C LEU A 91 -6.50 -1.18 5.76
N CYS A 92 -6.72 -2.36 5.18
CA CYS A 92 -7.14 -3.58 5.89
C CYS A 92 -5.96 -4.41 6.43
N SER A 93 -4.74 -3.87 6.44
CA SER A 93 -3.56 -4.53 7.01
C SER A 93 -3.58 -4.52 8.54
N PRO A 94 -2.68 -5.30 9.20
CA PRO A 94 -2.51 -5.24 10.65
C PRO A 94 -2.04 -3.88 11.16
N ALA A 95 -1.40 -3.05 10.32
CA ALA A 95 -0.88 -1.74 10.70
C ALA A 95 -1.38 -0.62 9.75
N PRO A 96 -2.71 -0.31 9.74
CA PRO A 96 -3.29 0.65 8.80
C PRO A 96 -2.71 2.07 8.95
N LEU A 97 -2.47 2.53 10.18
CA LEU A 97 -1.86 3.85 10.44
C LEU A 97 -0.47 3.96 9.82
N ARG A 98 0.37 2.93 9.98
CA ARG A 98 1.68 2.89 9.34
C ARG A 98 1.55 2.96 7.81
N GLY A 99 0.53 2.32 7.24
CA GLY A 99 0.23 2.39 5.82
C GLY A 99 -0.10 3.81 5.35
N VAL A 100 -0.99 4.48 6.07
CA VAL A 100 -1.36 5.88 5.80
C VAL A 100 -0.14 6.81 5.94
N SER A 101 0.64 6.66 7.02
CA SER A 101 1.87 7.42 7.23
C SER A 101 2.87 7.23 6.09
N LEU A 102 3.14 5.97 5.67
CA LEU A 102 4.04 5.70 4.55
C LEU A 102 3.54 6.31 3.24
N LEU A 103 2.24 6.24 2.94
CA LEU A 103 1.67 6.86 1.74
C LEU A 103 1.85 8.39 1.77
N THR A 104 1.70 9.01 2.93
CA THR A 104 1.87 10.45 3.12
C THR A 104 3.35 10.85 3.00
N ASP A 105 4.24 10.18 3.74
CA ASP A 105 5.68 10.48 3.77
C ASP A 105 6.36 10.31 2.41
N LEU A 106 5.88 9.34 1.61
CA LEU A 106 6.37 9.08 0.27
C LEU A 106 5.68 9.96 -0.79
N GLY A 107 4.74 10.83 -0.41
CA GLY A 107 3.99 11.68 -1.35
C GLY A 107 3.05 10.90 -2.27
N LEU A 108 2.63 9.71 -1.87
CA LEU A 108 1.78 8.82 -2.67
C LEU A 108 0.29 9.05 -2.42
N MET A 109 -0.07 9.66 -1.29
CA MET A 109 -1.47 9.86 -0.88
C MET A 109 -2.31 10.58 -1.95
N PRO A 110 -1.86 11.66 -2.62
CA PRO A 110 -2.64 12.33 -3.66
C PRO A 110 -2.93 11.45 -4.89
N HIS A 111 -2.15 10.39 -5.10
CA HIS A 111 -2.41 9.43 -6.18
C HIS A 111 -3.47 8.40 -5.81
N VAL A 112 -3.79 8.26 -4.54
CA VAL A 112 -4.82 7.35 -4.01
C VAL A 112 -6.10 8.12 -3.71
N LEU A 113 -6.00 9.13 -2.86
CA LEU A 113 -7.07 10.05 -2.47
C LEU A 113 -6.70 11.46 -2.94
N PRO A 114 -7.26 11.95 -4.07
CA PRO A 114 -6.90 13.23 -4.66
C PRO A 114 -7.03 14.42 -3.71
N CYS A 115 -8.05 14.41 -2.86
CA CYS A 115 -8.29 15.43 -1.84
C CYS A 115 -7.63 15.12 -0.48
N GLY A 116 -6.76 14.09 -0.43
CA GLY A 116 -6.09 13.67 0.81
C GLY A 116 -7.01 13.00 1.82
N THR A 117 -6.63 13.09 3.09
CA THR A 117 -7.38 12.55 4.24
C THR A 117 -7.85 13.68 5.14
N SER A 118 -8.88 13.42 5.93
CA SER A 118 -9.30 14.32 7.00
C SER A 118 -8.19 14.49 8.06
N PRO A 119 -7.97 15.68 8.59
CA PRO A 119 -7.04 15.88 9.70
C PRO A 119 -7.49 15.17 10.99
N TYR A 120 -8.76 14.80 11.08
CA TYR A 120 -9.36 14.14 12.25
C TYR A 120 -9.41 12.61 12.14
N GLY A 121 -9.25 12.07 10.94
CA GLY A 121 -9.57 10.67 10.62
C GLY A 121 -8.47 9.63 10.89
N THR A 122 -7.26 10.03 11.29
CA THR A 122 -6.14 9.08 11.40
C THR A 122 -5.96 8.47 12.79
N GLY A 123 -6.46 9.11 13.85
CA GLY A 123 -6.17 8.72 15.24
C GLY A 123 -6.70 7.33 15.66
N ASP A 124 -7.84 6.91 15.13
CA ASP A 124 -8.59 5.76 15.65
C ASP A 124 -8.56 4.50 14.78
N LEU A 125 -7.81 4.49 13.67
CA LEU A 125 -7.80 3.37 12.72
C LEU A 125 -7.47 2.00 13.34
N HIS A 126 -6.71 1.96 14.44
CA HIS A 126 -6.36 0.72 15.13
C HIS A 126 -7.54 0.10 15.88
N HIS A 127 -8.47 0.92 16.38
CA HIS A 127 -9.62 0.49 17.16
C HIS A 127 -10.82 0.13 16.28
N LEU A 128 -10.76 0.47 14.99
CA LEU A 128 -11.83 0.19 14.05
C LEU A 128 -11.79 -1.26 13.57
N PRO A 129 -12.96 -1.84 13.26
CA PRO A 129 -13.05 -3.14 12.62
C PRO A 129 -12.16 -3.22 11.37
N ASN A 130 -11.70 -4.44 11.02
CA ASN A 130 -10.96 -4.66 9.79
C ASN A 130 -11.90 -4.69 8.58
N ASP A 131 -12.61 -3.58 8.40
CA ASP A 131 -13.52 -3.32 7.28
C ASP A 131 -13.06 -2.10 6.50
N PHE A 132 -13.00 -2.25 5.18
CA PHE A 132 -12.49 -1.20 4.31
C PHE A 132 -13.38 0.05 4.31
N ALA A 133 -14.71 -0.12 4.26
CA ALA A 133 -15.63 1.01 4.21
C ALA A 133 -15.57 1.84 5.50
N VAL A 134 -15.53 1.18 6.66
CA VAL A 134 -15.42 1.83 7.96
C VAL A 134 -14.11 2.59 8.09
N ARG A 135 -12.97 1.96 7.78
CA ARG A 135 -11.64 2.59 7.86
C ARG A 135 -11.47 3.72 6.85
N CYS A 136 -12.01 3.54 5.65
CA CYS A 136 -11.97 4.55 4.60
C CYS A 136 -12.85 5.76 4.95
N ALA A 137 -14.04 5.53 5.51
CA ALA A 137 -14.91 6.59 6.01
C ALA A 137 -14.23 7.39 7.14
N CYS A 138 -13.55 6.70 8.05
CA CYS A 138 -12.78 7.36 9.12
C CYS A 138 -11.70 8.30 8.54
N LEU A 139 -10.96 7.87 7.51
CA LEU A 139 -9.97 8.74 6.85
C LEU A 139 -10.58 9.98 6.18
N MET A 140 -11.85 9.94 5.86
CA MET A 140 -12.59 11.02 5.19
C MET A 140 -13.59 11.72 6.12
N TRP A 141 -13.59 11.38 7.41
CA TRP A 141 -14.56 11.89 8.37
C TRP A 141 -14.49 13.40 8.50
N GLN A 142 -15.63 14.05 8.45
CA GLN A 142 -15.77 15.52 8.47
C GLN A 142 -15.04 16.27 7.34
N MET A 143 -14.74 15.60 6.22
CA MET A 143 -14.29 16.31 5.03
C MET A 143 -15.44 17.10 4.39
N PRO A 144 -15.14 18.21 3.68
CA PRO A 144 -16.11 18.85 2.80
C PRO A 144 -16.73 17.82 1.83
N GLU A 145 -18.03 17.91 1.59
CA GLU A 145 -18.75 16.92 0.77
C GLU A 145 -18.19 16.82 -0.65
N CYS A 146 -17.75 17.93 -1.24
CA CYS A 146 -17.09 17.94 -2.56
C CYS A 146 -15.85 17.07 -2.58
N ASP A 147 -14.99 17.18 -1.57
CA ASP A 147 -13.73 16.44 -1.46
C ASP A 147 -13.97 14.95 -1.17
N LEU A 148 -14.94 14.66 -0.30
CA LEU A 148 -15.40 13.29 -0.04
C LEU A 148 -15.87 12.61 -1.33
N LEU A 149 -16.74 13.26 -2.09
CA LEU A 149 -17.27 12.70 -3.34
C LEU A 149 -16.19 12.58 -4.42
N GLU A 150 -15.24 13.49 -4.50
CA GLU A 150 -14.11 13.39 -5.43
C GLU A 150 -13.20 12.21 -5.09
N ASN A 151 -12.86 12.02 -3.81
CA ASN A 151 -12.11 10.85 -3.34
C ASN A 151 -12.83 9.54 -3.70
N ILE A 152 -14.14 9.46 -3.45
CA ILE A 152 -14.96 8.26 -3.75
C ILE A 152 -14.98 7.97 -5.26
N ARG A 153 -15.19 8.99 -6.09
CA ARG A 153 -15.14 8.83 -7.57
C ARG A 153 -13.74 8.36 -8.01
N GLY A 154 -12.71 8.92 -7.39
CA GLY A 154 -11.31 8.55 -7.62
C GLY A 154 -11.01 7.09 -7.28
N LEU A 155 -11.68 6.49 -6.31
CA LEU A 155 -11.44 5.11 -5.91
C LEU A 155 -12.13 4.08 -6.82
N LYS A 156 -13.11 4.46 -7.63
CA LYS A 156 -13.81 3.54 -8.55
C LYS A 156 -14.34 2.28 -7.86
N LEU A 157 -14.92 2.43 -6.68
CA LEU A 157 -15.44 1.33 -5.86
C LEU A 157 -16.84 0.89 -6.34
N PRO A 158 -17.28 -0.34 -6.01
CA PRO A 158 -18.66 -0.75 -6.17
C PRO A 158 -19.62 0.21 -5.46
N GLY A 159 -20.80 0.46 -6.06
CA GLY A 159 -21.75 1.44 -5.56
C GLY A 159 -22.18 1.24 -4.09
N VAL A 160 -22.35 -0.01 -3.67
CA VAL A 160 -22.68 -0.36 -2.27
C VAL A 160 -21.58 0.11 -1.31
N VAL A 161 -20.31 -0.12 -1.64
CA VAL A 161 -19.17 0.29 -0.81
C VAL A 161 -19.05 1.81 -0.79
N SER A 162 -19.19 2.46 -1.96
CA SER A 162 -19.16 3.92 -2.06
C SER A 162 -20.25 4.57 -1.20
N HIS A 163 -21.48 4.04 -1.25
CA HIS A 163 -22.60 4.54 -0.45
C HIS A 163 -22.35 4.36 1.06
N ALA A 164 -21.84 3.20 1.46
CA ALA A 164 -21.50 2.95 2.87
C ALA A 164 -20.45 3.95 3.38
N ILE A 165 -19.38 4.21 2.62
CA ILE A 165 -18.35 5.18 2.99
C ILE A 165 -18.93 6.59 3.15
N VAL A 166 -19.74 7.05 2.18
CA VAL A 166 -20.36 8.38 2.23
C VAL A 166 -21.31 8.53 3.43
N THR A 167 -22.06 7.49 3.76
CA THR A 167 -22.96 7.49 4.91
C THR A 167 -22.22 7.53 6.24
N LEU A 168 -21.13 6.80 6.35
CA LEU A 168 -20.33 6.71 7.59
C LEU A 168 -19.40 7.92 7.80
N ALA A 169 -19.03 8.64 6.74
CA ALA A 169 -18.10 9.77 6.81
C ALA A 169 -18.79 11.12 7.15
N LYS A 170 -20.12 11.17 7.13
CA LYS A 170 -20.94 12.33 7.50
C LYS A 170 -21.18 12.38 8.99
#